data_f925c71af9dcc8f197e59ff8bf3a19c1
#
_entry.id   f925c71af9dcc8f197e59ff8bf3a19c1
#
_cell.length_a   1.000
_cell.length_b   1.000
_cell.length_c   1.000
_cell.angle_alpha   90.00
_cell.angle_beta   90.00
_cell.angle_gamma   90.00
#
_symmetry.space_group_name_H-M   'P 1'
#
loop_
_entity.id
_entity.type
_entity.pdbx_description
1 polymer ?
#
loop_
_entity_poly.entity_id
_entity_poly.type
_entity_poly.pdbx_seq_one_letter_code
_entity_poly.pdbx_strand_id
1 'polypeptide(L)'
;MKIIFEAPINSLSFGNVAVNLLREMWKKGIEVGLFPIGKPDASAYEIESEFGSWIQNSINNRFLVLDKDVPCIKLWHLNGSDNRKTEKQYLVTFYEASQPTFVEKKLAKLQTKTLFCGNYANDQFRNAGCDNAVPFLLGFDPSFHITGKKYLPERVHFGIMGKFEKRKHTAKIIQTWLEKYGNNPKYLLSCCVTNPFFSGEQMQQLISSTLGGQRYSNVNFLPYFQTNKEVNDFLNAIDIDLSGLSGAEGFGLPSFNATCLGKWSVVLNATAHKDWATADNSILVEPSGKIPIYDGVFFKENDMFNQGEIFDWSKESVFEAFEKAEVKVGTVNEEGIKTGQEFTYARTLDQILAAIQ
;
A
#
# COMPACT_ATOMS: atom_id res chain seq x y z
N MET A 1 0.46 -0.39 -29.61
CA MET A 1 -0.75 -0.06 -28.84
C MET A 1 -0.59 1.34 -28.29
N LYS A 2 -1.65 2.16 -28.35
CA LYS A 2 -1.68 3.52 -27.77
C LYS A 2 -2.53 3.53 -26.51
N ILE A 3 -2.08 4.23 -25.48
CA ILE A 3 -2.79 4.35 -24.18
C ILE A 3 -2.65 5.79 -23.67
N ILE A 4 -3.73 6.36 -23.19
CA ILE A 4 -3.67 7.51 -22.28
C ILE A 4 -3.50 6.98 -20.87
N PHE A 5 -2.48 7.46 -20.16
CA PHE A 5 -2.27 7.14 -18.75
C PHE A 5 -2.36 8.42 -17.91
N GLU A 6 -3.32 8.46 -17.01
CA GLU A 6 -3.54 9.58 -16.09
C GLU A 6 -3.23 9.11 -14.67
N ALA A 7 -2.14 9.59 -14.09
CA ALA A 7 -1.64 9.10 -12.81
C ALA A 7 -0.75 10.13 -12.09
N PRO A 8 -0.65 10.10 -10.75
CA PRO A 8 0.35 10.87 -10.04
C PRO A 8 1.74 10.27 -10.25
N ILE A 9 2.77 11.10 -10.22
CA ILE A 9 4.16 10.69 -10.13
C ILE A 9 4.73 11.36 -8.88
N ASN A 10 4.85 10.62 -7.79
CA ASN A 10 5.36 11.13 -6.51
C ASN A 10 5.78 9.96 -5.60
N SER A 11 6.32 10.24 -4.41
CA SER A 11 6.77 9.24 -3.44
C SER A 11 5.65 8.49 -2.69
N LEU A 12 4.38 8.79 -2.92
CA LEU A 12 3.25 8.12 -2.26
C LEU A 12 2.85 6.84 -3.00
N SER A 13 1.98 6.03 -2.39
CA SER A 13 1.60 4.70 -2.90
C SER A 13 1.08 4.70 -4.34
N PHE A 14 0.20 5.64 -4.71
CA PHE A 14 -0.26 5.77 -6.10
C PHE A 14 0.87 6.12 -7.06
N GLY A 15 1.80 6.97 -6.64
CA GLY A 15 2.98 7.32 -7.44
C GLY A 15 3.93 6.14 -7.63
N ASN A 16 4.14 5.34 -6.58
CA ASN A 16 4.94 4.11 -6.67
C ASN A 16 4.32 3.13 -7.70
N VAL A 17 3.02 2.89 -7.60
CA VAL A 17 2.31 2.03 -8.58
C VAL A 17 2.40 2.62 -9.99
N ALA A 18 2.24 3.95 -10.15
CA ALA A 18 2.33 4.62 -11.44
C ALA A 18 3.69 4.45 -12.10
N VAL A 19 4.78 4.68 -11.35
CA VAL A 19 6.16 4.56 -11.88
C VAL A 19 6.46 3.13 -12.30
N ASN A 20 6.04 2.14 -11.51
CA ASN A 20 6.24 0.73 -11.85
C ASN A 20 5.42 0.30 -13.07
N LEU A 21 4.17 0.74 -13.20
CA LEU A 21 3.36 0.49 -14.40
C LEU A 21 3.95 1.16 -15.64
N LEU A 22 4.43 2.41 -15.53
CA LEU A 22 5.09 3.12 -16.62
C LEU A 22 6.35 2.38 -17.08
N ARG A 23 7.14 1.83 -16.14
CA ARG A 23 8.33 1.03 -16.47
C ARG A 23 7.97 -0.21 -17.29
N GLU A 24 6.90 -0.91 -16.93
CA GLU A 24 6.44 -2.07 -17.69
C GLU A 24 5.82 -1.68 -19.04
N MET A 25 5.10 -0.55 -19.13
CA MET A 25 4.63 -0.01 -20.41
C MET A 25 5.78 0.36 -21.35
N TRP A 26 6.84 0.96 -20.81
CA TRP A 26 8.07 1.28 -21.55
C TRP A 26 8.75 0.00 -22.09
N LYS A 27 8.96 -1.00 -21.24
CA LYS A 27 9.54 -2.30 -21.65
C LYS A 27 8.74 -3.00 -22.75
N LYS A 28 7.42 -2.87 -22.73
CA LYS A 28 6.52 -3.44 -23.75
C LYS A 28 6.43 -2.57 -25.02
N GLY A 29 7.10 -1.42 -25.10
CA GLY A 29 7.04 -0.50 -26.25
C GLY A 29 5.65 0.10 -26.47
N ILE A 30 4.85 0.28 -25.43
CA ILE A 30 3.53 0.92 -25.49
C ILE A 30 3.71 2.42 -25.71
N GLU A 31 3.00 2.99 -26.68
CA GLU A 31 2.94 4.45 -26.90
C GLU A 31 1.99 5.06 -25.86
N VAL A 32 2.53 5.87 -24.94
CA VAL A 32 1.78 6.44 -23.83
C VAL A 32 1.67 7.96 -23.96
N GLY A 33 0.42 8.47 -23.91
CA GLY A 33 0.15 9.87 -23.60
C GLY A 33 -0.02 10.05 -22.09
N LEU A 34 1.04 10.51 -21.39
CA LEU A 34 1.05 10.61 -19.93
C LEU A 34 0.51 11.95 -19.46
N PHE A 35 -0.58 11.91 -18.70
CA PHE A 35 -1.19 13.07 -18.04
C PHE A 35 -0.95 12.99 -16.53
N PRO A 36 0.07 13.70 -15.99
CA PRO A 36 0.31 13.69 -14.56
C PRO A 36 -0.84 14.30 -13.77
N ILE A 37 -1.23 13.64 -12.67
CA ILE A 37 -2.13 14.21 -11.66
C ILE A 37 -1.26 14.96 -10.65
N GLY A 38 -1.38 16.27 -10.63
CA GLY A 38 -0.50 17.16 -9.85
C GLY A 38 0.87 17.38 -10.51
N LYS A 39 1.80 17.96 -9.75
CA LYS A 39 3.18 18.18 -10.22
C LYS A 39 3.94 16.84 -10.17
N PRO A 40 4.50 16.38 -11.30
CA PRO A 40 5.28 15.15 -11.29
C PRO A 40 6.61 15.36 -10.55
N ASP A 41 6.94 14.39 -9.68
CA ASP A 41 8.18 14.31 -8.95
C ASP A 41 8.61 12.84 -8.84
N ALA A 42 9.64 12.46 -9.58
CA ALA A 42 10.18 11.10 -9.60
C ALA A 42 11.47 10.96 -8.76
N SER A 43 11.82 11.95 -7.94
CA SER A 43 13.06 11.98 -7.17
C SER A 43 13.20 10.84 -6.14
N ALA A 44 12.07 10.23 -5.76
CA ALA A 44 12.05 9.07 -4.86
C ALA A 44 12.56 7.78 -5.50
N TYR A 45 12.69 7.73 -6.82
CA TYR A 45 12.98 6.51 -7.59
C TYR A 45 14.33 6.60 -8.29
N GLU A 46 15.03 5.47 -8.37
CA GLU A 46 16.15 5.32 -9.28
C GLU A 46 15.60 5.11 -10.69
N ILE A 47 15.82 6.10 -11.56
CA ILE A 47 15.30 6.12 -12.93
C ILE A 47 16.46 6.17 -13.90
N GLU A 48 16.56 5.15 -14.75
CA GLU A 48 17.51 5.07 -15.85
C GLU A 48 17.27 6.23 -16.84
N SER A 49 18.33 6.79 -17.41
CA SER A 49 18.24 7.97 -18.29
C SER A 49 17.30 7.80 -19.49
N GLU A 50 17.27 6.60 -20.08
CA GLU A 50 16.40 6.26 -21.20
C GLU A 50 14.93 6.20 -20.77
N PHE A 51 14.62 5.57 -19.63
CA PHE A 51 13.28 5.53 -19.08
C PHE A 51 12.81 6.93 -18.66
N GLY A 52 13.68 7.72 -18.03
CA GLY A 52 13.38 9.13 -17.69
C GLY A 52 13.06 9.98 -18.92
N SER A 53 13.85 9.82 -19.98
CA SER A 53 13.61 10.49 -21.26
C SER A 53 12.30 10.05 -21.89
N TRP A 54 11.96 8.77 -21.81
CA TRP A 54 10.68 8.24 -22.31
C TRP A 54 9.48 8.80 -21.51
N ILE A 55 9.56 8.89 -20.18
CA ILE A 55 8.54 9.54 -19.34
C ILE A 55 8.33 10.99 -19.79
N GLN A 56 9.42 11.75 -19.93
CA GLN A 56 9.35 13.15 -20.33
C GLN A 56 8.73 13.32 -21.71
N ASN A 57 9.10 12.48 -22.67
CA ASN A 57 8.51 12.46 -24.00
C ASN A 57 7.03 12.09 -23.97
N SER A 58 6.63 11.13 -23.15
CA SER A 58 5.22 10.73 -22.96
C SER A 58 4.37 11.88 -22.38
N ILE A 59 4.95 12.72 -21.52
CA ILE A 59 4.30 13.94 -21.01
C ILE A 59 4.22 15.01 -22.12
N ASN A 60 5.33 15.28 -22.79
CA ASN A 60 5.41 16.37 -23.79
C ASN A 60 4.48 16.09 -24.99
N ASN A 61 4.43 14.85 -25.43
CA ASN A 61 3.68 14.43 -26.63
C ASN A 61 2.27 13.91 -26.30
N ARG A 62 1.78 14.05 -25.07
CA ARG A 62 0.52 13.46 -24.62
C ARG A 62 -0.70 13.82 -25.48
N PHE A 63 -0.73 15.02 -26.01
CA PHE A 63 -1.83 15.49 -26.88
C PHE A 63 -1.78 14.89 -28.28
N LEU A 64 -0.63 14.38 -28.74
CA LEU A 64 -0.52 13.66 -30.02
C LEU A 64 -1.08 12.24 -29.92
N VAL A 65 -1.13 11.67 -28.71
CA VAL A 65 -1.71 10.35 -28.44
C VAL A 65 -3.19 10.46 -28.10
N LEU A 66 -3.65 11.63 -27.65
CA LEU A 66 -5.03 11.85 -27.21
C LEU A 66 -6.00 11.76 -28.37
N ASP A 67 -6.83 10.73 -28.36
CA ASP A 67 -7.96 10.55 -29.27
C ASP A 67 -9.14 9.97 -28.46
N LYS A 68 -10.37 10.24 -28.89
CA LYS A 68 -11.59 9.81 -28.19
C LYS A 68 -11.69 8.29 -28.00
N ASP A 69 -11.16 7.53 -28.96
CA ASP A 69 -11.23 6.07 -29.00
C ASP A 69 -10.05 5.38 -28.30
N VAL A 70 -8.98 6.13 -27.97
CA VAL A 70 -7.82 5.59 -27.25
C VAL A 70 -8.22 5.28 -25.81
N PRO A 71 -7.93 4.07 -25.28
CA PRO A 71 -8.23 3.74 -23.89
C PRO A 71 -7.44 4.64 -22.93
N CYS A 72 -8.14 5.23 -21.96
CA CYS A 72 -7.57 5.99 -20.87
C CYS A 72 -7.55 5.15 -19.60
N ILE A 73 -6.38 4.81 -19.11
CA ILE A 73 -6.18 4.23 -17.78
C ILE A 73 -5.96 5.38 -16.81
N LYS A 74 -6.88 5.57 -15.87
CA LYS A 74 -6.76 6.55 -14.80
C LYS A 74 -6.43 5.84 -13.49
N LEU A 75 -5.25 6.06 -12.95
CA LEU A 75 -4.83 5.55 -11.65
C LEU A 75 -5.09 6.63 -10.60
N TRP A 76 -6.22 6.56 -9.93
CA TRP A 76 -6.65 7.55 -8.94
C TRP A 76 -7.74 7.00 -8.01
N HIS A 77 -8.14 7.81 -7.04
CA HIS A 77 -9.28 7.53 -6.19
C HIS A 77 -10.62 7.60 -6.97
N LEU A 78 -11.67 6.98 -6.43
CA LEU A 78 -13.03 7.17 -6.92
C LEU A 78 -13.42 8.64 -6.93
N ASN A 79 -13.11 9.38 -5.87
CA ASN A 79 -13.27 10.82 -5.82
C ASN A 79 -12.39 11.49 -6.88
N GLY A 80 -13.01 12.24 -7.80
CA GLY A 80 -12.36 12.89 -8.93
C GLY A 80 -12.11 11.96 -10.13
N SER A 81 -12.76 10.79 -10.19
CA SER A 81 -12.69 9.89 -11.35
C SER A 81 -13.69 10.21 -12.45
N ASP A 82 -14.62 11.10 -12.22
CA ASP A 82 -15.65 11.55 -13.17
C ASP A 82 -15.10 12.42 -14.32
N ASN A 83 -13.95 13.06 -14.13
CA ASN A 83 -13.28 13.82 -15.19
C ASN A 83 -12.62 12.87 -16.19
N ARG A 84 -13.24 12.73 -17.37
CA ARG A 84 -12.82 11.80 -18.43
C ARG A 84 -12.06 12.52 -19.53
N LYS A 85 -10.99 11.86 -20.04
CA LYS A 85 -10.22 12.36 -21.18
C LYS A 85 -10.65 11.72 -22.52
N THR A 86 -11.16 10.50 -22.44
CA THR A 86 -11.59 9.73 -23.63
C THR A 86 -12.93 9.02 -23.37
N GLU A 87 -13.55 8.48 -24.41
CA GLU A 87 -14.80 7.72 -24.25
C GLU A 87 -14.60 6.41 -23.51
N LYS A 88 -13.41 5.81 -23.61
CA LYS A 88 -13.04 4.55 -22.95
C LYS A 88 -12.13 4.81 -21.75
N GLN A 89 -12.70 5.18 -20.61
CA GLN A 89 -11.94 5.36 -19.39
C GLN A 89 -12.05 4.16 -18.47
N TYR A 90 -10.90 3.67 -18.02
CA TYR A 90 -10.70 2.58 -17.08
C TYR A 90 -10.07 3.14 -15.80
N LEU A 91 -10.79 3.05 -14.69
CA LEU A 91 -10.27 3.50 -13.41
C LEU A 91 -9.53 2.34 -12.73
N VAL A 92 -8.28 2.57 -12.39
CA VAL A 92 -7.46 1.69 -11.53
C VAL A 92 -7.39 2.34 -10.16
N THR A 93 -7.90 1.66 -9.14
CA THR A 93 -8.10 2.28 -7.82
C THR A 93 -7.94 1.32 -6.66
N PHE A 94 -7.83 1.88 -5.46
CA PHE A 94 -7.77 1.18 -4.17
C PHE A 94 -9.00 1.56 -3.35
N TYR A 95 -9.53 0.59 -2.60
CA TYR A 95 -10.64 0.83 -1.70
C TYR A 95 -10.51 -0.03 -0.45
N GLU A 96 -10.65 0.55 0.72
CA GLU A 96 -10.42 -0.11 2.00
C GLU A 96 -11.67 -0.25 2.87
N ALA A 97 -12.68 0.61 2.65
CA ALA A 97 -13.90 0.63 3.44
C ALA A 97 -14.84 -0.55 3.11
N SER A 98 -15.83 -0.79 3.96
CA SER A 98 -16.74 -1.94 3.80
C SER A 98 -18.09 -1.59 3.18
N GLN A 99 -18.41 -0.30 3.02
CA GLN A 99 -19.73 0.14 2.56
C GLN A 99 -19.61 1.15 1.40
N PRO A 100 -19.57 0.68 0.14
CA PRO A 100 -19.61 1.59 -1.00
C PRO A 100 -20.84 2.49 -0.97
N THR A 101 -20.59 3.80 -0.92
CA THR A 101 -21.67 4.79 -0.88
C THR A 101 -22.42 4.89 -2.21
N PHE A 102 -23.54 5.62 -2.22
CA PHE A 102 -24.24 5.90 -3.47
C PHE A 102 -23.37 6.64 -4.49
N VAL A 103 -22.58 7.62 -4.02
CA VAL A 103 -21.67 8.40 -4.89
C VAL A 103 -20.55 7.54 -5.44
N GLU A 104 -19.90 6.75 -4.60
CA GLU A 104 -18.83 5.83 -5.01
C GLU A 104 -19.32 4.81 -6.06
N LYS A 105 -20.49 4.22 -5.84
CA LYS A 105 -21.13 3.32 -6.82
C LYS A 105 -21.42 4.01 -8.15
N LYS A 106 -21.92 5.26 -8.10
CA LYS A 106 -22.14 6.04 -9.32
C LYS A 106 -20.83 6.28 -10.09
N LEU A 107 -19.79 6.71 -9.40
CA LEU A 107 -18.49 6.98 -10.00
C LEU A 107 -17.85 5.72 -10.59
N ALA A 108 -17.96 4.58 -9.90
CA ALA A 108 -17.52 3.30 -10.42
C ALA A 108 -18.28 2.90 -11.70
N LYS A 109 -19.60 3.03 -11.70
CA LYS A 109 -20.44 2.69 -12.87
C LYS A 109 -20.25 3.62 -14.08
N LEU A 110 -19.76 4.85 -13.86
CA LEU A 110 -19.43 5.78 -14.96
C LEU A 110 -18.23 5.32 -15.79
N GLN A 111 -17.35 4.49 -15.25
CA GLN A 111 -16.18 3.99 -15.95
C GLN A 111 -16.55 2.91 -16.97
N THR A 112 -15.73 2.73 -17.99
CA THR A 112 -15.85 1.57 -18.89
C THR A 112 -15.68 0.27 -18.10
N LYS A 113 -14.63 0.21 -17.26
CA LYS A 113 -14.47 -0.73 -16.14
C LYS A 113 -13.78 -0.02 -14.99
N THR A 114 -14.07 -0.45 -13.77
CA THR A 114 -13.34 -0.04 -12.57
C THR A 114 -12.55 -1.22 -12.05
N LEU A 115 -11.23 -1.10 -12.12
CA LEU A 115 -10.29 -2.11 -11.66
C LEU A 115 -9.94 -1.80 -10.19
N PHE A 116 -10.39 -2.65 -9.30
CA PHE A 116 -10.09 -2.56 -7.87
C PHE A 116 -8.90 -3.43 -7.53
N CYS A 117 -7.95 -2.85 -6.79
CA CYS A 117 -6.85 -3.64 -6.25
C CYS A 117 -7.37 -4.59 -5.17
N GLY A 118 -7.15 -5.88 -5.38
CA GLY A 118 -7.59 -6.95 -4.49
C GLY A 118 -9.05 -7.40 -4.68
N ASN A 119 -9.28 -8.64 -4.32
CA ASN A 119 -10.61 -9.25 -4.41
C ASN A 119 -11.61 -8.61 -3.43
N TYR A 120 -11.15 -8.25 -2.22
CA TYR A 120 -12.03 -7.63 -1.22
C TYR A 120 -12.73 -6.39 -1.74
N ALA A 121 -11.99 -5.42 -2.27
CA ALA A 121 -12.54 -4.17 -2.80
C ALA A 121 -13.49 -4.44 -3.99
N ASN A 122 -13.07 -5.31 -4.92
CA ASN A 122 -13.89 -5.72 -6.05
C ASN A 122 -15.24 -6.30 -5.59
N ASP A 123 -15.22 -7.21 -4.62
CA ASP A 123 -16.43 -7.88 -4.12
C ASP A 123 -17.39 -6.91 -3.43
N GLN A 124 -16.85 -5.90 -2.68
CA GLN A 124 -17.69 -4.85 -2.10
C GLN A 124 -18.50 -4.11 -3.19
N PHE A 125 -17.86 -3.77 -4.31
CA PHE A 125 -18.54 -3.05 -5.39
C PHE A 125 -19.44 -3.95 -6.24
N ARG A 126 -19.04 -5.18 -6.53
CA ARG A 126 -19.89 -6.14 -7.25
C ARG A 126 -21.15 -6.47 -6.46
N ASN A 127 -21.02 -6.75 -5.17
CA ASN A 127 -22.16 -6.99 -4.28
C ASN A 127 -23.07 -5.76 -4.14
N ALA A 128 -22.52 -4.56 -4.35
CA ALA A 128 -23.26 -3.30 -4.38
C ALA A 128 -23.86 -2.99 -5.78
N GLY A 129 -23.79 -3.93 -6.74
CA GLY A 129 -24.39 -3.85 -8.08
C GLY A 129 -23.54 -3.08 -9.10
N CYS A 130 -22.20 -3.05 -8.95
CA CYS A 130 -21.30 -2.49 -9.94
C CYS A 130 -20.73 -3.62 -10.82
N ASP A 131 -21.46 -4.03 -11.86
CA ASP A 131 -21.11 -5.19 -12.69
C ASP A 131 -19.86 -4.95 -13.56
N ASN A 132 -19.42 -3.70 -13.70
CA ASN A 132 -18.19 -3.31 -14.38
C ASN A 132 -16.95 -3.31 -13.47
N ALA A 133 -17.06 -3.72 -12.21
CA ALA A 133 -15.94 -3.91 -11.31
C ALA A 133 -15.14 -5.17 -11.67
N VAL A 134 -13.82 -5.06 -11.68
CA VAL A 134 -12.86 -6.13 -12.02
C VAL A 134 -11.70 -6.09 -11.04
N PRO A 135 -11.22 -7.22 -10.50
CA PRO A 135 -10.06 -7.24 -9.62
C PRO A 135 -8.76 -7.19 -10.41
N PHE A 136 -7.72 -6.63 -9.79
CA PHE A 136 -6.33 -6.77 -10.21
C PHE A 136 -5.43 -6.83 -8.98
N LEU A 137 -4.21 -7.35 -9.12
CA LEU A 137 -3.24 -7.48 -8.05
C LEU A 137 -1.96 -6.73 -8.39
N LEU A 138 -1.32 -6.14 -7.38
CA LEU A 138 -0.04 -5.46 -7.55
C LEU A 138 1.13 -6.45 -7.60
N GLY A 139 2.25 -5.98 -8.11
CA GLY A 139 3.53 -6.66 -8.10
C GLY A 139 4.46 -6.16 -7.01
N PHE A 140 5.50 -6.94 -6.75
CA PHE A 140 6.65 -6.55 -5.95
C PHE A 140 7.47 -5.49 -6.72
N ASP A 141 7.92 -4.46 -6.01
CA ASP A 141 8.70 -3.37 -6.62
C ASP A 141 10.09 -3.89 -7.02
N PRO A 142 10.44 -3.87 -8.32
CA PRO A 142 11.71 -4.41 -8.80
C PRO A 142 12.95 -3.60 -8.35
N SER A 143 12.76 -2.42 -7.76
CA SER A 143 13.84 -1.65 -7.15
C SER A 143 14.24 -2.19 -5.77
N PHE A 144 13.40 -3.01 -5.16
CA PHE A 144 13.69 -3.62 -3.87
C PHE A 144 14.48 -4.91 -4.03
N HIS A 145 15.49 -5.09 -3.18
CA HIS A 145 16.35 -6.26 -3.18
C HIS A 145 16.90 -6.55 -1.78
N ILE A 146 17.26 -7.79 -1.54
CA ILE A 146 17.82 -8.24 -0.26
C ILE A 146 19.24 -7.69 -0.13
N THR A 147 19.49 -6.88 0.91
CA THR A 147 20.82 -6.28 1.17
C THR A 147 21.56 -6.93 2.34
N GLY A 148 20.86 -7.71 3.17
CA GLY A 148 21.38 -8.22 4.44
C GLY A 148 21.65 -7.14 5.49
N LYS A 149 21.15 -5.90 5.28
CA LYS A 149 21.38 -4.77 6.19
C LYS A 149 20.78 -5.02 7.56
N LYS A 150 21.57 -4.77 8.60
CA LYS A 150 21.19 -4.83 10.01
C LYS A 150 21.73 -3.60 10.71
N TYR A 151 20.93 -2.98 11.59
CA TYR A 151 21.39 -1.85 12.42
C TYR A 151 21.86 -2.31 13.80
N LEU A 152 21.11 -3.21 14.44
CA LEU A 152 21.37 -3.71 15.77
C LEU A 152 21.21 -5.25 15.77
N PRO A 153 22.25 -6.00 15.34
CA PRO A 153 22.14 -7.44 15.12
C PRO A 153 21.89 -8.26 16.40
N GLU A 154 22.21 -7.71 17.57
CA GLU A 154 21.98 -8.34 18.88
C GLU A 154 20.57 -8.16 19.43
N ARG A 155 19.71 -7.41 18.75
CA ARG A 155 18.31 -7.17 19.15
C ARG A 155 17.35 -7.80 18.18
N VAL A 156 16.18 -8.21 18.67
CA VAL A 156 15.04 -8.54 17.84
C VAL A 156 14.39 -7.24 17.38
N HIS A 157 14.47 -6.95 16.08
CA HIS A 157 14.06 -5.68 15.52
C HIS A 157 12.70 -5.80 14.82
N PHE A 158 11.68 -5.24 15.46
CA PHE A 158 10.35 -5.08 14.89
C PHE A 158 10.27 -3.76 14.11
N GLY A 159 9.55 -3.77 13.00
CA GLY A 159 9.28 -2.58 12.21
C GLY A 159 7.80 -2.36 11.94
N ILE A 160 7.38 -1.11 11.88
CA ILE A 160 6.07 -0.71 11.40
C ILE A 160 6.23 0.45 10.41
N MET A 161 5.60 0.33 9.24
CA MET A 161 5.63 1.36 8.20
C MET A 161 4.22 1.68 7.71
N GLY A 162 3.95 2.96 7.50
CA GLY A 162 2.71 3.46 6.96
C GLY A 162 2.33 4.81 7.54
N LYS A 163 1.19 5.37 7.13
CA LYS A 163 0.70 6.60 7.74
C LYS A 163 0.14 6.32 9.14
N PHE A 164 0.33 7.26 10.06
CA PHE A 164 -0.31 7.20 11.38
C PHE A 164 -1.82 7.42 11.21
N GLU A 165 -2.59 6.35 11.12
CA GLU A 165 -4.04 6.34 10.88
C GLU A 165 -4.73 5.31 11.76
N LYS A 166 -6.01 5.58 12.13
CA LYS A 166 -6.88 4.61 12.83
C LYS A 166 -7.04 3.33 12.02
N ARG A 167 -7.29 3.44 10.72
CA ARG A 167 -7.45 2.32 9.79
C ARG A 167 -6.27 1.35 9.81
N LYS A 168 -5.06 1.87 9.99
CA LYS A 168 -3.83 1.07 10.08
C LYS A 168 -3.54 0.53 11.48
N HIS A 169 -4.40 0.78 12.44
CA HIS A 169 -4.20 0.41 13.84
C HIS A 169 -2.87 0.88 14.44
N THR A 170 -2.25 1.94 13.90
CA THR A 170 -0.88 2.35 14.23
C THR A 170 -0.68 2.52 15.75
N ALA A 171 -1.55 3.27 16.41
CA ALA A 171 -1.47 3.44 17.86
C ALA A 171 -1.65 2.11 18.62
N LYS A 172 -2.64 1.31 18.20
CA LYS A 172 -2.95 0.02 18.83
C LYS A 172 -1.80 -0.97 18.71
N ILE A 173 -1.13 -1.03 17.55
CA ILE A 173 0.04 -1.89 17.33
C ILE A 173 1.18 -1.49 18.28
N ILE A 174 1.50 -0.18 18.34
CA ILE A 174 2.57 0.33 19.21
C ILE A 174 2.25 0.03 20.68
N GLN A 175 1.02 0.31 21.14
CA GLN A 175 0.60 0.05 22.52
C GLN A 175 0.64 -1.43 22.88
N THR A 176 0.18 -2.31 21.98
CA THR A 176 0.24 -3.77 22.18
C THR A 176 1.68 -4.27 22.23
N TRP A 177 2.56 -3.74 21.39
CA TRP A 177 3.98 -4.07 21.44
C TRP A 177 4.63 -3.62 22.76
N LEU A 178 4.32 -2.40 23.21
CA LEU A 178 4.81 -1.86 24.50
C LEU A 178 4.32 -2.66 25.69
N GLU A 179 3.10 -3.13 25.67
CA GLU A 179 2.55 -3.95 26.76
C GLU A 179 3.29 -5.29 26.90
N LYS A 180 3.68 -5.91 25.77
CA LYS A 180 4.42 -7.17 25.79
C LYS A 180 5.90 -7.00 26.12
N TYR A 181 6.55 -6.00 25.53
CA TYR A 181 8.01 -5.88 25.58
C TYR A 181 8.52 -4.72 26.44
N GLY A 182 7.72 -3.68 26.65
CA GLY A 182 8.08 -2.52 27.48
C GLY A 182 9.44 -1.94 27.11
N ASN A 183 10.27 -1.70 28.15
CA ASN A 183 11.65 -1.22 28.01
C ASN A 183 12.69 -2.37 27.96
N ASN A 184 12.31 -3.58 27.58
CA ASN A 184 13.23 -4.70 27.49
C ASN A 184 14.28 -4.46 26.37
N PRO A 185 15.58 -4.32 26.72
CA PRO A 185 16.62 -3.96 25.76
C PRO A 185 16.89 -5.02 24.67
N LYS A 186 16.39 -6.25 24.85
CA LYS A 186 16.47 -7.30 23.83
C LYS A 186 15.67 -6.97 22.58
N TYR A 187 14.63 -6.15 22.70
CA TYR A 187 13.70 -5.83 21.64
C TYR A 187 13.80 -4.37 21.21
N LEU A 188 13.58 -4.10 19.93
CA LEU A 188 13.54 -2.76 19.35
C LEU A 188 12.30 -2.66 18.47
N LEU A 189 11.56 -1.56 18.56
CA LEU A 189 10.51 -1.18 17.61
C LEU A 189 10.92 0.08 16.86
N SER A 190 11.01 0.01 15.54
CA SER A 190 11.20 1.18 14.69
C SER A 190 9.91 1.51 13.95
N CYS A 191 9.43 2.74 14.12
CA CYS A 191 8.16 3.24 13.61
C CYS A 191 8.42 4.26 12.51
N CYS A 192 8.24 3.89 11.25
CA CYS A 192 8.19 4.81 10.10
C CYS A 192 6.72 5.14 9.78
N VAL A 193 6.10 5.94 10.65
CA VAL A 193 4.65 6.15 10.67
C VAL A 193 4.23 7.61 10.48
N THR A 194 5.09 8.42 9.91
CA THR A 194 4.78 9.84 9.65
C THR A 194 3.58 9.97 8.72
N ASN A 195 2.62 10.79 9.10
CA ASN A 195 1.51 11.15 8.26
C ASN A 195 1.77 12.53 7.62
N PRO A 196 1.97 12.64 6.30
CA PRO A 196 2.32 13.89 5.63
C PRO A 196 1.20 14.95 5.64
N PHE A 197 0.00 14.58 6.06
CA PHE A 197 -1.15 15.49 6.18
C PHE A 197 -1.26 16.12 7.57
N PHE A 198 -0.41 15.73 8.52
CA PHE A 198 -0.36 16.30 9.86
C PHE A 198 0.86 17.21 10.03
N SER A 199 0.68 18.27 10.83
CA SER A 199 1.81 19.09 11.25
C SER A 199 2.76 18.32 12.18
N GLY A 200 3.99 18.80 12.33
CA GLY A 200 4.93 18.20 13.28
C GLY A 200 4.39 18.17 14.72
N GLU A 201 3.66 19.22 15.14
CA GLU A 201 3.02 19.28 16.46
C GLU A 201 1.91 18.23 16.62
N GLN A 202 1.04 18.07 15.61
CA GLN A 202 0.01 17.03 15.61
C GLN A 202 0.63 15.65 15.68
N MET A 203 1.70 15.39 14.93
CA MET A 203 2.42 14.11 15.00
C MET A 203 3.03 13.87 16.39
N GLN A 204 3.65 14.87 17.00
CA GLN A 204 4.20 14.77 18.36
C GLN A 204 3.11 14.48 19.41
N GLN A 205 1.94 15.13 19.30
CA GLN A 205 0.81 14.87 20.19
C GLN A 205 0.29 13.43 20.05
N LEU A 206 0.14 12.93 18.82
CA LEU A 206 -0.27 11.55 18.54
C LEU A 206 0.74 10.54 19.11
N ILE A 207 2.02 10.76 18.90
CA ILE A 207 3.08 9.90 19.44
C ILE A 207 3.06 9.94 20.97
N SER A 208 3.02 11.13 21.57
CA SER A 208 3.00 11.27 23.04
C SER A 208 1.80 10.59 23.67
N SER A 209 0.60 10.76 23.09
CA SER A 209 -0.62 10.10 23.59
C SER A 209 -0.54 8.58 23.45
N THR A 210 0.01 8.08 22.33
CA THR A 210 0.21 6.64 22.09
C THR A 210 1.16 6.01 23.10
N LEU A 211 2.22 6.74 23.51
CA LEU A 211 3.19 6.31 24.51
C LEU A 211 2.72 6.58 25.96
N GLY A 212 1.51 7.12 26.17
CA GLY A 212 1.01 7.49 27.52
C GLY A 212 1.86 8.56 28.20
N GLY A 213 2.51 9.43 27.44
CA GLY A 213 3.42 10.46 27.93
C GLY A 213 4.78 9.92 28.45
N GLN A 214 5.05 8.62 28.29
CA GLN A 214 6.30 7.99 28.73
C GLN A 214 7.36 7.98 27.62
N ARG A 215 8.60 7.74 28.01
CA ARG A 215 9.73 7.54 27.10
C ARG A 215 10.20 6.09 27.17
N TYR A 216 10.41 5.50 26.03
CA TYR A 216 10.92 4.13 25.89
C TYR A 216 12.25 4.16 25.13
N SER A 217 13.27 3.53 25.70
CA SER A 217 14.63 3.51 25.13
C SER A 217 14.76 2.59 23.92
N ASN A 218 13.76 1.76 23.69
CA ASN A 218 13.72 0.75 22.62
C ASN A 218 12.57 0.97 21.63
N VAL A 219 12.06 2.20 21.52
CA VAL A 219 11.11 2.61 20.49
C VAL A 219 11.66 3.82 19.75
N ASN A 220 11.81 3.70 18.43
CA ASN A 220 12.29 4.76 17.54
C ASN A 220 11.16 5.22 16.64
N PHE A 221 10.95 6.54 16.55
CA PHE A 221 10.13 7.15 15.50
C PHE A 221 11.04 7.73 14.44
N LEU A 222 10.99 7.14 13.26
CA LEU A 222 11.82 7.53 12.13
C LEU A 222 11.15 8.63 11.30
N PRO A 223 11.92 9.50 10.64
CA PRO A 223 11.38 10.48 9.72
C PRO A 223 10.73 9.79 8.52
N TYR A 224 9.95 10.57 7.75
CA TYR A 224 9.45 10.12 6.45
C TYR A 224 10.63 9.83 5.51
N PHE A 225 10.67 8.65 4.94
CA PHE A 225 11.67 8.28 3.93
C PHE A 225 11.36 8.95 2.60
N GLN A 226 12.37 9.57 2.02
CA GLN A 226 12.24 10.34 0.79
C GLN A 226 12.42 9.48 -0.46
N THR A 227 13.07 8.33 -0.33
CA THR A 227 13.45 7.47 -1.46
C THR A 227 13.07 6.01 -1.24
N ASN A 228 12.82 5.29 -2.34
CA ASN A 228 12.61 3.84 -2.30
C ASN A 228 13.83 3.08 -1.74
N LYS A 229 15.04 3.64 -1.93
CA LYS A 229 16.24 3.06 -1.33
C LYS A 229 16.18 3.05 0.19
N GLU A 230 15.77 4.17 0.82
CA GLU A 230 15.61 4.23 2.28
C GLU A 230 14.53 3.26 2.78
N VAL A 231 13.44 3.12 2.03
CA VAL A 231 12.39 2.13 2.31
C VAL A 231 12.96 0.70 2.23
N ASN A 232 13.69 0.37 1.16
CA ASN A 232 14.35 -0.92 1.01
C ASN A 232 15.33 -1.20 2.16
N ASP A 233 16.16 -0.21 2.51
CA ASP A 233 17.12 -0.31 3.62
C ASP A 233 16.42 -0.58 4.96
N PHE A 234 15.30 0.10 5.23
CA PHE A 234 14.50 -0.11 6.44
C PHE A 234 13.90 -1.52 6.47
N LEU A 235 13.23 -1.95 5.40
CA LEU A 235 12.62 -3.27 5.32
C LEU A 235 13.66 -4.39 5.44
N ASN A 236 14.87 -4.19 4.92
CA ASN A 236 15.98 -5.13 5.13
C ASN A 236 16.49 -5.16 6.56
N ALA A 237 16.47 -4.03 7.27
CA ALA A 237 17.03 -3.90 8.61
C ALA A 237 16.18 -4.53 9.71
N ILE A 238 14.87 -4.63 9.53
CA ILE A 238 13.97 -5.27 10.49
C ILE A 238 14.03 -6.79 10.40
N ASP A 239 13.68 -7.47 11.50
CA ASP A 239 13.51 -8.93 11.53
C ASP A 239 12.04 -9.30 11.29
N ILE A 240 11.12 -8.54 11.89
CA ILE A 240 9.69 -8.80 11.90
C ILE A 240 8.96 -7.52 11.50
N ASP A 241 8.10 -7.60 10.50
CA ASP A 241 7.21 -6.52 10.10
C ASP A 241 5.85 -6.63 10.82
N LEU A 242 5.35 -5.50 11.33
CA LEU A 242 4.04 -5.37 11.97
C LEU A 242 3.04 -4.55 11.15
N SER A 243 3.43 -4.04 9.99
CA SER A 243 2.57 -3.18 9.14
C SER A 243 1.32 -3.92 8.66
N GLY A 244 1.39 -5.24 8.60
CA GLY A 244 0.28 -6.12 8.20
C GLY A 244 -0.85 -6.23 9.23
N LEU A 245 -0.71 -5.71 10.44
CA LEU A 245 -1.79 -5.65 11.43
C LEU A 245 -2.81 -4.53 11.17
N SER A 246 -2.75 -3.88 10.02
CA SER A 246 -3.72 -2.88 9.56
C SER A 246 -5.13 -3.48 9.45
N GLY A 247 -6.14 -2.74 9.90
CA GLY A 247 -7.55 -3.17 9.89
C GLY A 247 -8.19 -3.22 8.51
N ALA A 248 -7.64 -2.48 7.54
CA ALA A 248 -8.07 -2.54 6.15
C ALA A 248 -7.01 -1.97 5.21
N GLU A 249 -6.72 -2.68 4.14
CA GLU A 249 -5.76 -2.28 3.12
C GLU A 249 -6.30 -2.51 1.72
N GLY A 250 -5.92 -1.60 0.80
CA GLY A 250 -6.16 -1.80 -0.62
C GLY A 250 -5.18 -2.82 -1.25
N PHE A 251 -4.00 -3.03 -0.62
CA PHE A 251 -3.06 -4.12 -0.92
C PHE A 251 -2.13 -4.43 0.25
N GLY A 252 -1.68 -3.41 1.01
CA GLY A 252 -0.75 -3.59 2.12
C GLY A 252 0.72 -3.61 1.67
N LEU A 253 1.12 -2.65 0.81
CA LEU A 253 2.47 -2.60 0.21
C LEU A 253 3.62 -2.74 1.23
N PRO A 254 3.61 -2.11 2.42
CA PRO A 254 4.73 -2.26 3.35
C PRO A 254 4.96 -3.72 3.78
N SER A 255 3.92 -4.40 4.26
CA SER A 255 4.03 -5.80 4.69
C SER A 255 4.24 -6.76 3.52
N PHE A 256 3.61 -6.51 2.37
CA PHE A 256 3.86 -7.27 1.15
C PHE A 256 5.33 -7.21 0.75
N ASN A 257 5.90 -6.00 0.66
CA ASN A 257 7.30 -5.81 0.29
C ASN A 257 8.27 -6.41 1.32
N ALA A 258 7.98 -6.28 2.63
CA ALA A 258 8.77 -6.93 3.67
C ALA A 258 8.77 -8.45 3.51
N THR A 259 7.60 -9.05 3.28
CA THR A 259 7.43 -10.49 3.03
C THR A 259 8.23 -10.93 1.79
N CYS A 260 8.13 -10.19 0.69
CA CYS A 260 8.86 -10.50 -0.55
C CYS A 260 10.38 -10.32 -0.42
N LEU A 261 10.85 -9.51 0.54
CA LEU A 261 12.27 -9.39 0.91
C LEU A 261 12.74 -10.50 1.87
N GLY A 262 11.92 -11.53 2.11
CA GLY A 262 12.27 -12.65 2.97
C GLY A 262 12.11 -12.37 4.46
N LYS A 263 11.37 -11.32 4.85
CA LYS A 263 11.04 -11.02 6.24
C LYS A 263 9.74 -11.70 6.66
N TRP A 264 9.61 -11.95 7.94
CA TRP A 264 8.37 -12.45 8.50
C TRP A 264 7.46 -11.29 8.88
N SER A 265 6.29 -11.21 8.24
CA SER A 265 5.27 -10.21 8.54
C SER A 265 4.16 -10.80 9.40
N VAL A 266 3.75 -10.08 10.44
CA VAL A 266 2.52 -10.37 11.19
C VAL A 266 1.37 -9.67 10.48
N VAL A 267 0.41 -10.45 9.97
CA VAL A 267 -0.58 -9.97 9.02
C VAL A 267 -1.99 -10.32 9.49
N LEU A 268 -2.86 -9.32 9.56
CA LEU A 268 -4.29 -9.54 9.77
C LEU A 268 -4.90 -10.23 8.53
N ASN A 269 -5.48 -11.41 8.72
CA ASN A 269 -6.10 -12.21 7.65
C ASN A 269 -7.42 -11.59 7.19
N ALA A 270 -7.34 -10.39 6.62
CA ALA A 270 -8.50 -9.61 6.21
C ALA A 270 -8.18 -8.73 4.99
N THR A 271 -9.24 -8.27 4.32
CA THR A 271 -9.16 -7.37 3.16
C THR A 271 -8.20 -7.86 2.07
N ALA A 272 -7.43 -6.98 1.45
CA ALA A 272 -6.51 -7.35 0.37
C ALA A 272 -5.28 -8.16 0.84
N HIS A 273 -5.01 -8.27 2.14
CA HIS A 273 -3.98 -9.18 2.63
C HIS A 273 -4.26 -10.63 2.25
N LYS A 274 -5.53 -11.04 2.19
CA LYS A 274 -5.95 -12.41 1.79
C LYS A 274 -5.58 -12.78 0.34
N ASP A 275 -5.21 -11.79 -0.47
CA ASP A 275 -4.84 -12.02 -1.86
C ASP A 275 -3.39 -12.51 -2.02
N TRP A 276 -2.53 -12.29 -1.00
CA TRP A 276 -1.12 -12.65 -1.08
C TRP A 276 -0.56 -13.30 0.20
N ALA A 277 -1.13 -13.00 1.39
CA ALA A 277 -0.64 -13.55 2.66
C ALA A 277 -1.25 -14.94 2.91
N THR A 278 -0.39 -15.89 3.22
CA THR A 278 -0.73 -17.28 3.55
C THR A 278 -0.03 -17.70 4.85
N ALA A 279 -0.41 -18.83 5.43
CA ALA A 279 0.28 -19.36 6.60
C ALA A 279 1.74 -19.79 6.33
N ASP A 280 2.10 -19.97 5.04
CA ASP A 280 3.45 -20.37 4.65
C ASP A 280 4.40 -19.17 4.52
N ASN A 281 3.88 -17.99 4.12
CA ASN A 281 4.67 -16.77 3.90
C ASN A 281 4.46 -15.67 4.95
N SER A 282 3.54 -15.83 5.89
CA SER A 282 3.17 -14.81 6.88
C SER A 282 2.74 -15.43 8.21
N ILE A 283 2.77 -14.64 9.27
CA ILE A 283 2.18 -15.02 10.56
C ILE A 283 0.80 -14.39 10.61
N LEU A 284 -0.21 -15.21 10.31
CA LEU A 284 -1.58 -14.73 10.22
C LEU A 284 -2.21 -14.52 11.60
N VAL A 285 -2.93 -13.40 11.72
CA VAL A 285 -3.81 -13.07 12.85
C VAL A 285 -5.24 -13.05 12.33
N GLU A 286 -6.12 -13.86 12.93
CA GLU A 286 -7.53 -13.86 12.54
C GLU A 286 -8.24 -12.63 13.12
N PRO A 287 -9.16 -12.02 12.37
CA PRO A 287 -9.97 -10.92 12.87
C PRO A 287 -10.83 -11.35 14.06
N SER A 288 -10.88 -10.53 15.10
CA SER A 288 -11.77 -10.72 16.25
C SER A 288 -13.13 -10.02 16.11
N GLY A 289 -13.25 -9.12 15.15
CA GLY A 289 -14.47 -8.34 14.90
C GLY A 289 -14.24 -7.22 13.91
N LYS A 290 -15.15 -6.23 13.96
CA LYS A 290 -15.06 -5.01 13.15
C LYS A 290 -15.33 -3.80 14.01
N ILE A 291 -14.75 -2.67 13.64
CA ILE A 291 -14.96 -1.36 14.27
C ILE A 291 -15.23 -0.29 13.20
N PRO A 292 -15.94 0.80 13.51
CA PRO A 292 -16.14 1.90 12.58
C PRO A 292 -14.81 2.48 12.08
N ILE A 293 -14.72 2.70 10.77
CA ILE A 293 -13.52 3.23 10.11
C ILE A 293 -13.19 4.68 10.50
N TYR A 294 -14.17 5.43 10.99
CA TYR A 294 -14.11 6.88 11.15
C TYR A 294 -13.01 7.35 12.09
N ASP A 295 -12.17 8.27 11.61
CA ASP A 295 -11.08 8.91 12.35
C ASP A 295 -11.29 10.44 12.48
N GLY A 296 -12.34 10.99 11.86
CA GLY A 296 -12.66 12.41 11.87
C GLY A 296 -11.78 13.27 10.94
N VAL A 297 -10.81 12.68 10.27
CA VAL A 297 -9.87 13.37 9.36
C VAL A 297 -10.06 12.90 7.92
N PHE A 298 -9.68 11.65 7.62
CA PHE A 298 -9.78 11.05 6.30
C PHE A 298 -11.08 10.29 6.10
N PHE A 299 -11.58 9.71 7.19
CA PHE A 299 -12.80 8.93 7.22
C PHE A 299 -13.79 9.61 8.16
N LYS A 300 -14.74 10.33 7.58
CA LYS A 300 -15.75 11.07 8.34
C LYS A 300 -17.08 10.35 8.24
N GLU A 301 -17.74 10.18 9.37
CA GLU A 301 -19.08 9.61 9.42
C GLU A 301 -20.07 10.46 8.59
N ASN A 302 -20.93 9.80 7.82
CA ASN A 302 -21.90 10.44 6.93
C ASN A 302 -21.30 11.28 5.78
N ASP A 303 -20.01 11.09 5.45
CA ASP A 303 -19.44 11.66 4.24
C ASP A 303 -19.92 10.90 2.98
N MET A 304 -19.70 11.50 1.81
CA MET A 304 -20.04 10.91 0.52
C MET A 304 -19.10 9.76 0.12
N PHE A 305 -17.98 9.58 0.83
CA PHE A 305 -16.95 8.59 0.54
C PHE A 305 -16.51 7.83 1.78
N ASN A 306 -15.98 6.62 1.59
CA ASN A 306 -15.23 5.85 2.59
C ASN A 306 -16.06 5.55 3.86
N GLN A 307 -17.21 4.94 3.69
CA GLN A 307 -18.11 4.59 4.80
C GLN A 307 -17.97 3.13 5.24
N GLY A 308 -18.30 2.86 6.51
CA GLY A 308 -18.42 1.51 7.06
C GLY A 308 -17.41 1.18 8.14
N GLU A 309 -16.83 -0.02 8.06
CA GLU A 309 -16.04 -0.65 9.11
C GLU A 309 -14.71 -1.14 8.59
N ILE A 310 -13.76 -1.31 9.50
CA ILE A 310 -12.49 -2.01 9.33
C ILE A 310 -12.47 -3.24 10.24
N PHE A 311 -11.64 -4.22 9.91
CA PHE A 311 -11.43 -5.37 10.75
C PHE A 311 -10.59 -5.01 11.97
N ASP A 312 -10.87 -5.68 13.08
CA ASP A 312 -10.15 -5.54 14.33
C ASP A 312 -9.58 -6.87 14.80
N TRP A 313 -8.64 -6.84 15.73
CA TRP A 313 -7.97 -8.01 16.29
C TRP A 313 -7.87 -7.91 17.81
N SER A 314 -7.84 -9.08 18.47
CA SER A 314 -7.63 -9.15 19.91
C SER A 314 -6.13 -9.04 20.25
N LYS A 315 -5.85 -8.45 21.40
CA LYS A 315 -4.47 -8.31 21.88
C LYS A 315 -3.82 -9.67 22.13
N GLU A 316 -4.59 -10.62 22.64
CA GLU A 316 -4.15 -11.98 22.91
C GLU A 316 -3.67 -12.68 21.63
N SER A 317 -4.44 -12.58 20.55
CA SER A 317 -4.05 -13.19 19.26
C SER A 317 -2.78 -12.56 18.67
N VAL A 318 -2.57 -11.26 18.90
CA VAL A 318 -1.34 -10.58 18.48
C VAL A 318 -0.15 -10.96 19.37
N PHE A 319 -0.35 -11.18 20.68
CA PHE A 319 0.72 -11.69 21.55
C PHE A 319 1.19 -13.07 21.13
N GLU A 320 0.28 -13.97 20.79
CA GLU A 320 0.62 -15.28 20.22
C GLU A 320 1.36 -15.17 18.89
N ALA A 321 0.92 -14.22 18.03
CA ALA A 321 1.59 -13.97 16.76
C ALA A 321 3.01 -13.42 16.95
N PHE A 322 3.24 -12.56 17.93
CA PHE A 322 4.58 -12.09 18.29
C PHE A 322 5.49 -13.23 18.75
N GLU A 323 4.99 -14.17 19.55
CA GLU A 323 5.74 -15.35 19.97
C GLU A 323 6.12 -16.26 18.80
N LYS A 324 5.18 -16.49 17.89
CA LYS A 324 5.44 -17.22 16.64
C LYS A 324 6.48 -16.50 15.78
N ALA A 325 6.44 -15.16 15.72
CA ALA A 325 7.38 -14.35 14.96
C ALA A 325 8.79 -14.40 15.56
N GLU A 326 8.92 -14.36 16.89
CA GLU A 326 10.22 -14.44 17.57
C GLU A 326 10.97 -15.73 17.23
N VAL A 327 10.26 -16.85 17.13
CA VAL A 327 10.86 -18.16 16.73
C VAL A 327 11.44 -18.10 15.31
N LYS A 328 10.93 -17.22 14.46
CA LYS A 328 11.36 -17.04 13.07
C LYS A 328 12.55 -16.08 12.90
N VAL A 329 12.94 -15.36 13.96
CA VAL A 329 14.06 -14.41 13.89
C VAL A 329 15.35 -15.15 13.49
N GLY A 330 16.06 -14.58 12.52
CA GLY A 330 17.27 -15.17 11.95
C GLY A 330 17.02 -16.21 10.85
N THR A 331 15.75 -16.54 10.55
CA THR A 331 15.41 -17.39 9.40
C THR A 331 14.96 -16.53 8.22
N VAL A 332 15.19 -17.02 7.00
CA VAL A 332 14.72 -16.38 5.77
C VAL A 332 13.32 -16.93 5.45
N ASN A 333 12.43 -16.04 5.05
CA ASN A 333 11.08 -16.38 4.58
C ASN A 333 11.12 -16.70 3.08
N GLU A 334 11.50 -17.93 2.75
CA GLU A 334 11.66 -18.38 1.35
C GLU A 334 10.33 -18.33 0.57
N GLU A 335 9.20 -18.65 1.22
CA GLU A 335 7.89 -18.57 0.58
C GLU A 335 7.48 -17.12 0.31
N GLY A 336 7.91 -16.18 1.16
CA GLY A 336 7.76 -14.75 0.90
C GLY A 336 8.56 -14.30 -0.33
N ILE A 337 9.79 -14.77 -0.49
CA ILE A 337 10.60 -14.48 -1.68
C ILE A 337 9.93 -15.03 -2.95
N LYS A 338 9.41 -16.26 -2.91
CA LYS A 338 8.65 -16.84 -4.04
C LYS A 338 7.41 -16.01 -4.37
N THR A 339 6.69 -15.53 -3.35
CA THR A 339 5.56 -14.63 -3.55
C THR A 339 5.97 -13.39 -4.35
N GLY A 340 7.12 -12.78 -4.05
CA GLY A 340 7.65 -11.64 -4.82
C GLY A 340 8.01 -11.98 -6.28
N GLN A 341 8.40 -13.22 -6.56
CA GLN A 341 8.67 -13.70 -7.92
C GLN A 341 7.38 -13.94 -8.73
N GLU A 342 6.31 -14.33 -8.05
CA GLU A 342 5.00 -14.58 -8.67
C GLU A 342 4.20 -13.29 -8.91
N PHE A 343 4.25 -12.37 -7.96
CA PHE A 343 3.58 -11.08 -8.01
C PHE A 343 4.53 -10.03 -8.62
N THR A 344 4.42 -9.80 -9.93
CA THR A 344 5.26 -8.83 -10.65
C THR A 344 4.43 -7.71 -11.26
N TYR A 345 5.03 -6.53 -11.44
CA TYR A 345 4.36 -5.43 -12.14
C TYR A 345 4.10 -5.72 -13.63
N ALA A 346 4.89 -6.60 -14.26
CA ALA A 346 4.59 -7.12 -15.59
C ALA A 346 3.24 -7.83 -15.61
N ARG A 347 2.99 -8.70 -14.62
CA ARG A 347 1.72 -9.40 -14.45
C ARG A 347 0.57 -8.44 -14.08
N THR A 348 0.85 -7.43 -13.24
CA THR A 348 -0.11 -6.37 -12.94
C THR A 348 -0.55 -5.65 -14.20
N LEU A 349 0.41 -5.23 -15.03
CA LEU A 349 0.09 -4.56 -16.30
C LEU A 349 -0.69 -5.48 -17.24
N ASP A 350 -0.34 -6.77 -17.33
CA ASP A 350 -1.06 -7.72 -18.17
C ASP A 350 -2.53 -7.90 -17.76
N GLN A 351 -2.81 -7.93 -16.45
CA GLN A 351 -4.19 -7.93 -15.92
C GLN A 351 -4.95 -6.66 -16.34
N ILE A 352 -4.33 -5.49 -16.21
CA ILE A 352 -4.93 -4.22 -16.62
C ILE A 352 -5.16 -4.19 -18.13
N LEU A 353 -4.20 -4.63 -18.95
CA LEU A 353 -4.32 -4.66 -20.41
C LEU A 353 -5.41 -5.63 -20.88
N ALA A 354 -5.54 -6.79 -20.24
CA ALA A 354 -6.62 -7.73 -20.52
C ALA A 354 -8.01 -7.16 -20.17
N ALA A 355 -8.09 -6.28 -19.19
CA ALA A 355 -9.35 -5.64 -18.83
C ALA A 355 -9.76 -4.53 -19.81
N ILE A 356 -8.82 -3.92 -20.54
CA ILE A 356 -9.09 -2.81 -21.49
C ILE A 356 -9.29 -3.25 -22.94
N GLN A 357 -9.05 -4.51 -23.24
CA GLN A 357 -9.38 -5.16 -24.52
C GLN A 357 -10.87 -5.51 -24.57
#